data_7d874aec3e7d3a2d339ed2e55fd08ecd
#
_entry.id   7d874aec3e7d3a2d339ed2e55fd08ecd
#
_cell.length_a   1.000
_cell.length_b   1.000
_cell.length_c   1.000
_cell.angle_alpha   90.00
_cell.angle_beta   90.00
_cell.angle_gamma   90.00
#
_symmetry.space_group_name_H-M   'P 1'
#
loop_
_entity.id
_entity.type
_entity.pdbx_description
1 polymer ?
#
loop_
_entity_poly.entity_id
_entity_poly.type
_entity_poly.pdbx_seq_one_letter_code
_entity_poly.pdbx_strand_id
1 'polypeptide(L)'
;MSTGITNINNMAPELPLQFSEDLLSTPMFNLIHSFGADLHYAESHIGRNIRMSRYERLSTAGGQLDGSGIDPAPEVVVRTDIDAKVEIYAKTVVVNEQVVLWENDKVLTKFTALLGQWLREKEDLLMRDLYASSVSYINCTGGVNGLQPSEISRNDINNIERILLGNDARTMLEVIGAEDKFSTGPTRDAFIALANTDITTDLQNVQGVLLKNAYPDQNGLRPEEYCSVSRFRFFVSSKAAYIPNAASNGTNVYTVPMYGLEAAAKVEQNNYTAVLGYRPPYVVSSVAQNSQLYAKFAIGRAITNQNWISGLNCTTRM
;
A
#
# COMPACT_ATOMS: atom_id res chain seq x y z
N MET A 1 -52.50 47.16 -16.66
CA MET A 1 -51.08 47.53 -16.95
C MET A 1 -50.19 46.51 -16.31
N SER A 2 -49.65 45.65 -17.12
CA SER A 2 -48.68 44.64 -16.65
C SER A 2 -47.32 45.30 -16.50
N THR A 3 -46.88 45.50 -15.28
CA THR A 3 -45.54 45.93 -15.00
C THR A 3 -44.59 44.77 -15.29
N GLY A 4 -44.10 44.73 -16.52
CA GLY A 4 -43.11 43.76 -16.92
C GLY A 4 -41.78 44.04 -16.18
N ILE A 5 -41.59 43.34 -15.04
CA ILE A 5 -40.29 43.28 -14.39
C ILE A 5 -39.47 42.25 -15.14
N THR A 6 -38.41 42.70 -15.77
CA THR A 6 -37.43 41.79 -16.39
C THR A 6 -36.64 41.09 -15.29
N ASN A 7 -36.93 39.83 -15.03
CA ASN A 7 -36.21 39.00 -14.07
C ASN A 7 -35.10 38.22 -14.80
N ILE A 8 -34.08 37.86 -14.04
CA ILE A 8 -32.95 37.03 -14.50
C ILE A 8 -33.43 35.77 -15.24
N ASN A 9 -34.59 35.22 -14.86
CA ASN A 9 -35.20 34.05 -15.50
C ASN A 9 -35.76 34.32 -16.91
N ASN A 10 -35.95 35.60 -17.30
CA ASN A 10 -36.47 36.00 -18.59
C ASN A 10 -35.41 36.54 -19.55
N MET A 11 -34.16 36.64 -19.10
CA MET A 11 -33.03 36.97 -19.97
C MET A 11 -32.44 35.69 -20.55
N ALA A 12 -32.15 35.73 -21.84
CA ALA A 12 -31.40 34.64 -22.48
C ALA A 12 -30.08 34.42 -21.72
N PRO A 13 -29.57 33.18 -21.67
CA PRO A 13 -28.39 32.80 -20.86
C PRO A 13 -27.06 33.30 -21.47
N GLU A 14 -26.92 34.60 -21.59
CA GLU A 14 -25.63 35.25 -21.94
C GLU A 14 -24.91 35.76 -20.69
N LEU A 15 -25.31 35.27 -19.49
CA LEU A 15 -24.52 35.52 -18.29
C LEU A 15 -23.19 34.77 -18.40
N PRO A 16 -22.05 35.48 -18.48
CA PRO A 16 -20.75 34.79 -18.52
C PRO A 16 -20.61 33.98 -17.24
N LEU A 17 -20.36 32.68 -17.41
CA LEU A 17 -20.01 31.80 -16.31
C LEU A 17 -18.67 32.28 -15.72
N GLN A 18 -18.69 32.68 -14.46
CA GLN A 18 -17.44 32.91 -13.73
C GLN A 18 -16.83 31.57 -13.39
N PHE A 19 -15.70 31.27 -14.02
CA PHE A 19 -14.89 30.14 -13.63
C PHE A 19 -13.99 30.55 -12.46
N SER A 20 -13.98 29.76 -11.40
CA SER A 20 -12.99 29.87 -10.36
C SER A 20 -11.64 29.43 -10.94
N GLU A 21 -10.61 30.26 -10.77
CA GLU A 21 -9.23 29.87 -11.15
C GLU A 21 -8.69 28.77 -10.24
N ASP A 22 -9.30 28.58 -9.06
CA ASP A 22 -8.94 27.55 -8.10
C ASP A 22 -9.50 26.17 -8.55
N LEU A 23 -8.58 25.31 -8.96
CA LEU A 23 -8.93 23.92 -9.22
C LEU A 23 -9.22 23.20 -7.91
N LEU A 24 -10.38 22.55 -7.83
CA LEU A 24 -10.67 21.67 -6.70
C LEU A 24 -9.60 20.57 -6.60
N SER A 25 -9.19 20.27 -5.37
CA SER A 25 -8.18 19.23 -5.14
C SER A 25 -8.69 17.86 -5.63
N THR A 26 -7.85 17.17 -6.39
CA THR A 26 -8.16 15.80 -6.81
C THR A 26 -8.00 14.86 -5.62
N PRO A 27 -9.04 14.08 -5.25
CA PRO A 27 -8.93 13.14 -4.15
C PRO A 27 -7.92 12.04 -4.48
N MET A 28 -7.06 11.74 -3.52
CA MET A 28 -6.12 10.63 -3.57
C MET A 28 -6.34 9.73 -2.37
N PHE A 29 -6.36 8.43 -2.56
CA PHE A 29 -6.45 7.48 -1.45
C PHE A 29 -5.10 7.36 -0.71
N ASN A 30 -5.15 6.88 0.54
CA ASN A 30 -3.93 6.66 1.33
C ASN A 30 -3.07 5.57 0.70
N LEU A 31 -1.81 5.91 0.40
CA LEU A 31 -0.82 4.99 -0.15
C LEU A 31 -0.13 4.25 0.99
N ILE A 32 -0.54 3.02 1.23
CA ILE A 32 -0.10 2.25 2.39
C ILE A 32 0.60 0.94 2.03
N HIS A 33 0.39 0.42 0.80
CA HIS A 33 0.84 -0.93 0.45
C HIS A 33 2.32 -0.98 0.10
N SER A 34 2.89 0.09 -0.41
CA SER A 34 4.34 0.22 -0.64
C SER A 34 5.14 0.47 0.63
N PHE A 35 4.44 0.79 1.73
CA PHE A 35 5.08 1.03 3.01
C PHE A 35 5.63 -0.27 3.60
N GLY A 36 6.86 -0.24 4.02
CA GLY A 36 7.49 -1.37 4.67
C GLY A 36 7.98 -2.49 3.75
N ALA A 37 7.90 -2.33 2.46
CA ALA A 37 8.62 -3.17 1.52
C ALA A 37 10.08 -2.70 1.43
N ASP A 38 11.02 -3.66 1.46
CA ASP A 38 12.44 -3.37 1.28
C ASP A 38 12.70 -2.88 -0.13
N LEU A 39 13.43 -1.78 -0.24
CA LEU A 39 13.72 -1.16 -1.52
C LEU A 39 15.04 -1.70 -2.08
N HIS A 40 14.97 -2.33 -3.23
CA HIS A 40 16.12 -2.76 -4.02
C HIS A 40 16.16 -2.02 -5.35
N TYR A 41 17.37 -1.85 -5.88
CA TYR A 41 17.56 -1.18 -7.17
C TYR A 41 18.09 -2.15 -8.22
N ALA A 42 17.44 -2.16 -9.39
CA ALA A 42 17.91 -2.86 -10.57
C ALA A 42 18.88 -1.97 -11.35
N GLU A 43 20.05 -2.50 -11.66
CA GLU A 43 20.97 -1.81 -12.55
C GLU A 43 20.53 -1.93 -14.01
N SER A 44 20.80 -0.89 -14.78
CA SER A 44 20.53 -0.89 -16.21
C SER A 44 21.45 -1.87 -16.94
N HIS A 45 20.95 -2.52 -17.99
CA HIS A 45 21.70 -3.43 -18.88
C HIS A 45 22.04 -4.82 -18.33
N ILE A 46 21.60 -5.20 -17.11
CA ILE A 46 21.91 -6.51 -16.49
C ILE A 46 20.76 -7.51 -16.63
N GLY A 47 19.62 -7.09 -17.17
CA GLY A 47 18.44 -7.94 -17.33
C GLY A 47 17.23 -7.40 -16.55
N ARG A 48 16.08 -8.09 -16.65
CA ARG A 48 14.83 -7.67 -16.03
C ARG A 48 14.50 -8.43 -14.75
N ASN A 49 15.27 -9.44 -14.39
CA ASN A 49 15.04 -10.23 -13.18
C ASN A 49 16.15 -9.92 -12.18
N ILE A 50 15.75 -9.60 -10.95
CA ILE A 50 16.68 -9.47 -9.83
C ILE A 50 16.52 -10.69 -8.95
N ARG A 51 17.64 -11.34 -8.64
CA ARG A 51 17.69 -12.43 -7.70
C ARG A 51 18.15 -11.92 -6.34
N MET A 52 17.29 -12.08 -5.34
CA MET A 52 17.59 -11.86 -3.94
C MET A 52 17.84 -13.21 -3.29
N SER A 53 18.91 -13.33 -2.52
CA SER A 53 19.30 -14.60 -1.91
C SER A 53 19.45 -14.44 -0.41
N ARG A 54 18.97 -15.41 0.33
CA ARG A 54 19.24 -15.52 1.76
C ARG A 54 19.79 -16.90 2.10
N TYR A 55 20.58 -16.94 3.14
CA TYR A 55 21.01 -18.21 3.73
C TYR A 55 20.07 -18.58 4.86
N GLU A 56 19.63 -19.83 4.87
CA GLU A 56 18.78 -20.33 5.94
C GLU A 56 19.59 -20.50 7.23
N ARG A 57 18.91 -20.42 8.37
CA ARG A 57 19.52 -20.57 9.69
C ARG A 57 20.07 -21.98 9.85
N LEU A 58 21.27 -22.09 10.38
CA LEU A 58 21.84 -23.38 10.78
C LEU A 58 21.08 -23.97 11.96
N SER A 59 21.04 -25.29 12.03
CA SER A 59 20.50 -26.02 13.16
C SER A 59 21.26 -25.65 14.45
N THR A 60 20.55 -25.63 15.58
CA THR A 60 21.20 -25.47 16.91
C THR A 60 21.78 -26.78 17.42
N ALA A 61 21.64 -27.88 16.68
CA ALA A 61 22.25 -29.15 17.00
C ALA A 61 23.73 -29.04 16.80
N GLY A 62 24.51 -29.11 17.85
CA GLY A 62 25.98 -29.11 17.84
C GLY A 62 26.46 -30.06 18.93
N GLY A 63 27.63 -30.65 18.74
CA GLY A 63 28.26 -31.51 19.72
C GLY A 63 29.30 -30.76 20.57
N GLN A 64 29.37 -31.09 21.84
CA GLN A 64 30.48 -30.70 22.70
C GLN A 64 31.72 -31.46 22.23
N LEU A 65 32.82 -30.75 22.04
CA LEU A 65 34.12 -31.40 21.80
C LEU A 65 34.61 -32.04 23.11
N ASP A 66 34.67 -33.34 23.13
CA ASP A 66 35.07 -34.12 24.32
C ASP A 66 36.55 -34.52 24.34
N GLY A 67 37.33 -34.04 23.38
CA GLY A 67 38.73 -34.38 23.24
C GLY A 67 39.02 -35.77 22.63
N SER A 68 37.96 -36.49 22.20
CA SER A 68 38.09 -37.79 21.53
C SER A 68 38.62 -37.71 20.08
N GLY A 69 38.74 -36.49 19.55
CA GLY A 69 39.14 -36.23 18.17
C GLY A 69 38.08 -36.52 17.13
N ILE A 70 36.81 -36.67 17.56
CA ILE A 70 35.68 -36.82 16.67
C ILE A 70 35.03 -35.45 16.46
N ASP A 71 35.03 -34.98 15.22
CA ASP A 71 34.33 -33.72 14.84
C ASP A 71 32.82 -33.89 14.82
N PRO A 72 32.04 -32.88 15.19
CA PRO A 72 30.60 -32.89 15.04
C PRO A 72 30.26 -33.04 13.56
N ALA A 73 29.10 -33.67 13.28
CA ALA A 73 28.62 -33.86 11.92
C ALA A 73 28.51 -32.53 11.17
N PRO A 74 29.06 -32.42 9.96
CA PRO A 74 29.00 -31.21 9.19
C PRO A 74 27.54 -30.94 8.73
N GLU A 75 27.11 -29.69 8.80
CA GLU A 75 25.81 -29.24 8.32
C GLU A 75 25.97 -28.50 6.98
N VAL A 76 25.06 -28.77 6.05
CA VAL A 76 25.05 -28.11 4.74
C VAL A 76 24.28 -26.78 4.82
N VAL A 77 24.95 -25.71 4.41
CA VAL A 77 24.32 -24.38 4.32
C VAL A 77 23.33 -24.36 3.14
N VAL A 78 22.08 -24.07 3.43
CA VAL A 78 21.01 -23.94 2.43
C VAL A 78 20.83 -22.47 2.05
N ARG A 79 20.78 -22.20 0.76
CA ARG A 79 20.51 -20.87 0.22
C ARG A 79 19.15 -20.89 -0.48
N THR A 80 18.29 -19.93 -0.13
CA THR A 80 17.00 -19.70 -0.79
C THR A 80 17.09 -18.50 -1.70
N ASP A 81 16.79 -18.68 -2.98
CA ASP A 81 16.81 -17.63 -4.01
C ASP A 81 15.39 -17.22 -4.36
N ILE A 82 15.14 -15.91 -4.43
CA ILE A 82 13.86 -15.30 -4.76
C ILE A 82 14.07 -14.36 -5.94
N ASP A 83 13.33 -14.59 -7.02
CA ASP A 83 13.44 -13.79 -8.23
C ASP A 83 12.31 -12.76 -8.30
N ALA A 84 12.65 -11.48 -8.39
CA ALA A 84 11.75 -10.40 -8.67
C ALA A 84 11.88 -9.95 -10.12
N LYS A 85 10.78 -9.96 -10.86
CA LYS A 85 10.72 -9.55 -12.25
C LYS A 85 10.28 -8.10 -12.36
N VAL A 86 11.10 -7.27 -13.00
CA VAL A 86 10.79 -5.87 -13.26
C VAL A 86 9.89 -5.74 -14.49
N GLU A 87 8.77 -5.04 -14.35
CA GLU A 87 7.80 -4.78 -15.41
C GLU A 87 7.62 -3.28 -15.60
N ILE A 88 7.39 -2.86 -16.84
CA ILE A 88 7.20 -1.44 -17.18
C ILE A 88 5.71 -1.16 -17.32
N TYR A 89 5.25 -0.14 -16.62
CA TYR A 89 3.88 0.37 -16.69
C TYR A 89 3.90 1.77 -17.28
N ALA A 90 2.90 2.06 -18.10
CA ALA A 90 2.77 3.38 -18.73
C ALA A 90 1.31 3.80 -18.81
N LYS A 91 1.09 5.11 -18.79
CA LYS A 91 -0.18 5.75 -19.09
C LYS A 91 0.04 6.96 -19.96
N THR A 92 -0.82 7.15 -20.95
CA THR A 92 -0.74 8.27 -21.90
C THR A 92 -2.05 9.05 -21.88
N VAL A 93 -1.95 10.36 -21.95
CA VAL A 93 -3.06 11.29 -22.13
C VAL A 93 -2.83 12.02 -23.44
N VAL A 94 -3.80 11.97 -24.34
CA VAL A 94 -3.76 12.69 -25.61
C VAL A 94 -4.50 14.00 -25.45
N VAL A 95 -3.89 15.09 -25.87
CA VAL A 95 -4.43 16.45 -25.77
C VAL A 95 -4.49 17.04 -27.18
N ASN A 96 -5.69 17.49 -27.58
CA ASN A 96 -5.86 18.19 -28.85
C ASN A 96 -5.35 19.64 -28.73
N GLU A 97 -4.77 20.15 -29.79
CA GLU A 97 -4.25 21.52 -29.89
C GLU A 97 -5.31 22.59 -29.55
N GLN A 98 -6.56 22.37 -29.96
CA GLN A 98 -7.66 23.28 -29.68
C GLN A 98 -7.92 23.46 -28.18
N VAL A 99 -7.77 22.40 -27.37
CA VAL A 99 -7.91 22.48 -25.93
C VAL A 99 -6.81 23.37 -25.32
N VAL A 100 -5.59 23.26 -25.83
CA VAL A 100 -4.47 24.07 -25.35
C VAL A 100 -4.61 25.55 -25.75
N LEU A 101 -5.19 25.80 -26.92
CA LEU A 101 -5.35 27.16 -27.47
C LEU A 101 -6.52 27.94 -26.85
N TRP A 102 -7.62 27.26 -26.56
CA TRP A 102 -8.86 27.91 -26.14
C TRP A 102 -9.15 27.82 -24.64
N GLU A 103 -8.47 26.92 -23.93
CA GLU A 103 -8.62 26.81 -22.49
C GLU A 103 -7.76 27.86 -21.77
N ASN A 104 -8.38 28.59 -20.88
CA ASN A 104 -7.70 29.66 -20.12
C ASN A 104 -6.73 29.12 -19.06
N ASP A 105 -6.79 27.82 -18.80
CA ASP A 105 -6.03 27.14 -17.77
C ASP A 105 -4.71 26.53 -18.30
N LYS A 106 -3.74 26.36 -17.40
CA LYS A 106 -2.47 25.64 -17.68
C LYS A 106 -2.71 24.12 -17.76
N VAL A 107 -3.48 23.67 -18.75
CA VAL A 107 -3.98 22.29 -18.90
C VAL A 107 -2.85 21.27 -18.88
N LEU A 108 -1.75 21.54 -19.57
CA LEU A 108 -0.60 20.61 -19.59
C LEU A 108 0.02 20.39 -18.23
N THR A 109 0.12 21.44 -17.40
CA THR A 109 0.64 21.32 -16.03
C THR A 109 -0.29 20.49 -15.14
N LYS A 110 -1.61 20.73 -15.25
CA LYS A 110 -2.62 19.96 -14.51
C LYS A 110 -2.62 18.48 -14.90
N PHE A 111 -2.53 18.17 -16.19
CA PHE A 111 -2.48 16.78 -16.66
C PHE A 111 -1.17 16.07 -16.27
N THR A 112 -0.06 16.80 -16.22
CA THR A 112 1.20 16.26 -15.70
C THR A 112 1.10 15.90 -14.22
N ALA A 113 0.43 16.74 -13.41
CA ALA A 113 0.18 16.44 -12.00
C ALA A 113 -0.70 15.20 -11.82
N LEU A 114 -1.77 15.06 -12.61
CA LEU A 114 -2.64 13.87 -12.61
C LEU A 114 -1.89 12.59 -13.02
N LEU A 115 -0.98 12.68 -13.99
CA LEU A 115 -0.14 11.55 -14.37
C LEU A 115 0.84 11.17 -13.25
N GLY A 116 1.41 12.16 -12.55
CA GLY A 116 2.25 11.92 -11.37
C GLY A 116 1.49 11.26 -10.22
N GLN A 117 0.24 11.67 -9.99
CA GLN A 117 -0.64 11.02 -9.02
C GLN A 117 -0.94 9.57 -9.42
N TRP A 118 -1.34 9.34 -10.67
CA TRP A 118 -1.59 8.00 -11.19
C TRP A 118 -0.39 7.06 -11.02
N LEU A 119 0.83 7.56 -11.20
CA LEU A 119 2.04 6.77 -11.06
C LEU A 119 2.18 6.22 -9.63
N ARG A 120 2.03 7.08 -8.62
CA ARG A 120 2.08 6.69 -7.20
C ARG A 120 0.96 5.73 -6.82
N GLU A 121 -0.26 6.03 -7.25
CA GLU A 121 -1.42 5.17 -7.00
C GLU A 121 -1.26 3.80 -7.64
N LYS A 122 -0.77 3.73 -8.88
CA LYS A 122 -0.55 2.46 -9.57
C LYS A 122 0.52 1.62 -8.91
N GLU A 123 1.61 2.23 -8.45
CA GLU A 123 2.66 1.56 -7.69
C GLU A 123 2.10 0.89 -6.43
N ASP A 124 1.34 1.64 -5.63
CA ASP A 124 0.73 1.13 -4.40
C ASP A 124 -0.25 0.00 -4.66
N LEU A 125 -1.10 0.12 -5.70
CA LEU A 125 -2.03 -0.94 -6.10
C LEU A 125 -1.32 -2.22 -6.56
N LEU A 126 -0.17 -2.10 -7.19
CA LEU A 126 0.62 -3.27 -7.59
C LEU A 126 1.16 -4.03 -6.37
N MET A 127 1.59 -3.33 -5.32
CA MET A 127 1.99 -3.95 -4.06
C MET A 127 0.78 -4.60 -3.35
N ARG A 128 -0.37 -3.93 -3.35
CA ARG A 128 -1.63 -4.51 -2.85
C ARG A 128 -1.94 -5.86 -3.54
N ASP A 129 -1.86 -5.89 -4.86
CA ASP A 129 -2.17 -7.09 -5.64
C ASP A 129 -1.17 -8.23 -5.37
N LEU A 130 0.09 -7.90 -5.09
CA LEU A 130 1.08 -8.87 -4.63
C LEU A 130 0.65 -9.49 -3.29
N TYR A 131 0.31 -8.66 -2.30
CA TYR A 131 -0.14 -9.16 -0.99
C TYR A 131 -1.42 -9.99 -1.12
N ALA A 132 -2.40 -9.52 -1.88
CA ALA A 132 -3.66 -10.25 -2.07
C ALA A 132 -3.49 -11.63 -2.71
N SER A 133 -2.51 -11.80 -3.60
CA SER A 133 -2.29 -13.05 -4.33
C SER A 133 -1.30 -14.01 -3.70
N SER A 134 -0.34 -13.51 -2.91
CA SER A 134 0.83 -14.29 -2.48
C SER A 134 0.89 -14.57 -0.98
N VAL A 135 0.03 -13.93 -0.17
CA VAL A 135 -0.01 -14.12 1.29
C VAL A 135 -0.99 -15.23 1.66
N SER A 136 -0.64 -16.02 2.67
CA SER A 136 -1.57 -16.97 3.27
C SER A 136 -2.50 -16.27 4.25
N TYR A 137 -3.81 -16.37 4.02
CA TYR A 137 -4.84 -15.75 4.85
C TYR A 137 -5.57 -16.77 5.70
N ILE A 138 -5.84 -16.42 6.96
CA ILE A 138 -6.63 -17.20 7.90
C ILE A 138 -7.98 -16.50 8.06
N ASN A 139 -9.07 -17.26 8.00
CA ASN A 139 -10.39 -16.71 8.20
C ASN A 139 -10.65 -16.39 9.68
N CYS A 140 -11.15 -15.17 9.94
CA CYS A 140 -11.62 -14.80 11.27
C CYS A 140 -12.79 -15.66 11.72
N THR A 141 -12.75 -16.13 12.97
CA THR A 141 -13.71 -17.10 13.52
C THR A 141 -14.46 -16.61 14.75
N GLY A 142 -14.13 -15.43 15.26
CA GLY A 142 -14.63 -14.91 16.54
C GLY A 142 -15.83 -13.98 16.46
N GLY A 143 -16.45 -13.81 15.28
CA GLY A 143 -17.49 -12.83 15.07
C GLY A 143 -18.85 -13.15 15.72
N VAL A 144 -19.71 -12.13 15.76
CA VAL A 144 -21.03 -12.21 16.39
C VAL A 144 -21.95 -13.20 15.68
N ASN A 145 -21.78 -13.40 14.38
CA ASN A 145 -22.69 -14.20 13.55
C ASN A 145 -22.20 -15.64 13.30
N GLY A 146 -21.01 -16.02 13.81
CA GLY A 146 -20.45 -17.35 13.62
C GLY A 146 -20.18 -17.75 12.16
N LEU A 147 -20.24 -16.80 11.24
CA LEU A 147 -19.92 -16.98 9.83
C LEU A 147 -18.39 -17.01 9.64
N GLN A 148 -17.93 -17.80 8.67
CA GLN A 148 -16.52 -17.82 8.27
C GLN A 148 -16.39 -17.30 6.84
N PRO A 149 -15.59 -16.25 6.63
CA PRO A 149 -14.94 -15.38 7.63
C PRO A 149 -15.95 -14.50 8.39
N SER A 150 -15.66 -14.23 9.65
CA SER A 150 -16.44 -13.37 10.53
C SER A 150 -15.73 -12.00 10.73
N GLU A 151 -16.29 -11.17 11.63
CA GLU A 151 -15.66 -9.91 12.01
C GLU A 151 -14.30 -10.16 12.67
N ILE A 152 -13.39 -9.18 12.55
CA ILE A 152 -12.07 -9.26 13.16
C ILE A 152 -12.18 -9.21 14.70
N SER A 153 -11.50 -10.13 15.36
CA SER A 153 -11.48 -10.21 16.83
C SER A 153 -10.05 -10.16 17.38
N ARG A 154 -9.94 -9.88 18.68
CA ARG A 154 -8.66 -9.89 19.39
C ARG A 154 -7.97 -11.24 19.30
N ASN A 155 -8.72 -12.33 19.35
CA ASN A 155 -8.17 -13.68 19.29
C ASN A 155 -7.55 -14.00 17.93
N ASP A 156 -8.17 -13.51 16.86
CA ASP A 156 -7.64 -13.69 15.51
C ASP A 156 -6.32 -12.95 15.33
N ILE A 157 -6.24 -11.70 15.84
CA ILE A 157 -5.02 -10.89 15.81
C ILE A 157 -3.91 -11.57 16.64
N ASN A 158 -4.21 -12.05 17.85
CA ASN A 158 -3.25 -12.78 18.69
C ASN A 158 -2.77 -14.08 18.02
N ASN A 159 -3.61 -14.71 17.21
CA ASN A 159 -3.25 -15.90 16.45
C ASN A 159 -2.16 -15.59 15.42
N ILE A 160 -2.33 -14.52 14.65
CA ILE A 160 -1.31 -14.07 13.69
C ILE A 160 -0.04 -13.63 14.43
N GLU A 161 -0.16 -12.91 15.54
CA GLU A 161 0.98 -12.52 16.36
C GLU A 161 1.82 -13.74 16.76
N ARG A 162 1.15 -14.78 17.25
CA ARG A 162 1.82 -16.03 17.64
C ARG A 162 2.52 -16.71 16.46
N ILE A 163 1.91 -16.69 15.26
CA ILE A 163 2.52 -17.24 14.06
C ILE A 163 3.79 -16.48 13.66
N LEU A 164 3.71 -15.15 13.63
CA LEU A 164 4.86 -14.31 13.26
C LEU A 164 6.00 -14.43 14.28
N LEU A 165 5.69 -14.37 15.56
CA LEU A 165 6.69 -14.53 16.62
C LEU A 165 7.29 -15.94 16.65
N GLY A 166 6.48 -16.98 16.39
CA GLY A 166 6.95 -18.36 16.27
C GLY A 166 7.90 -18.59 15.09
N ASN A 167 7.81 -17.73 14.07
CA ASN A 167 8.72 -17.72 12.91
C ASN A 167 9.89 -16.73 13.06
N ASP A 168 10.14 -16.21 14.25
CA ASP A 168 11.19 -15.21 14.56
C ASP A 168 11.09 -13.96 13.65
N ALA A 169 9.88 -13.53 13.28
CA ALA A 169 9.67 -12.34 12.47
C ALA A 169 10.09 -11.08 13.25
N ARG A 170 10.82 -10.19 12.57
CA ARG A 170 11.24 -8.91 13.15
C ARG A 170 10.13 -7.88 13.03
N THR A 171 9.99 -7.08 14.07
CA THR A 171 9.08 -5.93 14.04
C THR A 171 9.60 -4.86 13.08
N MET A 172 8.70 -4.17 12.42
CA MET A 172 9.05 -3.19 11.40
C MET A 172 9.13 -1.76 11.95
N LEU A 173 8.22 -1.41 12.85
CA LEU A 173 8.21 -0.10 13.46
C LEU A 173 9.00 -0.15 14.76
N GLU A 174 10.01 0.70 14.83
CA GLU A 174 10.81 0.87 16.04
C GLU A 174 10.01 1.51 17.17
N VAL A 175 10.50 1.33 18.38
CA VAL A 175 9.98 2.02 19.55
C VAL A 175 10.19 3.51 19.35
N ILE A 176 9.12 4.29 19.37
CA ILE A 176 9.23 5.75 19.43
C ILE A 176 9.60 6.08 20.87
N GLY A 177 10.86 6.41 21.12
CA GLY A 177 11.37 6.77 22.42
C GLY A 177 10.76 8.07 22.91
N ALA A 178 10.45 8.13 24.20
CA ALA A 178 10.25 9.41 24.86
C ALA A 178 11.61 10.12 24.90
N GLU A 179 11.75 11.27 24.26
CA GLU A 179 12.87 12.14 24.54
C GLU A 179 12.82 12.57 26.00
N ASP A 180 13.78 12.22 26.68
CA ASP A 180 14.38 12.44 27.98
C ASP A 180 13.74 13.36 29.06
N LYS A 181 12.53 13.84 28.95
CA LYS A 181 11.91 14.62 30.03
C LYS A 181 10.38 14.47 30.09
N PHE A 182 9.94 13.68 31.02
CA PHE A 182 8.54 13.56 31.48
C PHE A 182 7.60 12.64 30.69
N SER A 183 7.68 11.35 31.01
CA SER A 183 6.56 10.45 31.33
C SER A 183 5.51 10.13 30.27
N THR A 184 5.83 10.08 29.00
CA THR A 184 5.02 9.30 28.08
C THR A 184 5.76 8.02 27.73
N GLY A 185 5.20 6.87 28.10
CA GLY A 185 5.82 5.59 27.79
C GLY A 185 6.06 5.45 26.27
N PRO A 186 7.14 4.79 25.86
CA PRO A 186 7.46 4.64 24.44
C PRO A 186 6.33 3.90 23.71
N THR A 187 6.03 4.34 22.48
CA THR A 187 5.16 3.56 21.61
C THR A 187 5.87 2.26 21.26
N ARG A 188 5.20 1.14 21.45
CA ARG A 188 5.78 -0.19 21.30
C ARG A 188 6.26 -0.44 19.88
N ASP A 189 7.31 -1.24 19.75
CA ASP A 189 7.69 -1.88 18.49
C ASP A 189 6.51 -2.67 17.91
N ALA A 190 6.33 -2.65 16.61
CA ALA A 190 5.13 -3.23 16.01
C ALA A 190 5.37 -3.83 14.62
N PHE A 191 4.53 -4.80 14.31
CA PHE A 191 4.26 -5.26 12.96
C PHE A 191 3.30 -4.31 12.25
N ILE A 192 3.27 -4.36 10.93
CA ILE A 192 2.33 -3.60 10.12
C ILE A 192 1.14 -4.46 9.73
N ALA A 193 -0.04 -3.87 9.79
CA ALA A 193 -1.28 -4.44 9.28
C ALA A 193 -1.93 -3.43 8.31
N LEU A 194 -2.31 -3.89 7.12
CA LEU A 194 -2.96 -3.05 6.12
C LEU A 194 -4.44 -3.40 6.04
N ALA A 195 -5.29 -2.41 6.25
CA ALA A 195 -6.73 -2.62 6.40
C ALA A 195 -7.54 -1.74 5.43
N ASN A 196 -8.75 -2.19 5.11
CA ASN A 196 -9.71 -1.37 4.38
C ASN A 196 -10.43 -0.39 5.32
N THR A 197 -10.85 0.76 4.78
CA THR A 197 -11.66 1.74 5.52
C THR A 197 -12.97 1.16 6.03
N ASP A 198 -13.54 0.18 5.34
CA ASP A 198 -14.84 -0.39 5.69
C ASP A 198 -14.81 -1.17 7.02
N ILE A 199 -13.65 -1.72 7.40
CA ILE A 199 -13.50 -2.47 8.66
C ILE A 199 -13.05 -1.60 9.85
N THR A 200 -12.96 -0.28 9.69
CA THR A 200 -12.51 0.64 10.76
C THR A 200 -13.40 0.59 12.00
N THR A 201 -14.71 0.48 11.81
CA THR A 201 -15.68 0.36 12.91
C THR A 201 -15.46 -0.93 13.70
N ASP A 202 -15.20 -2.04 13.01
CA ASP A 202 -14.95 -3.32 13.65
C ASP A 202 -13.63 -3.31 14.42
N LEU A 203 -12.59 -2.66 13.86
CA LEU A 203 -11.32 -2.43 14.54
C LEU A 203 -11.47 -1.62 15.83
N GLN A 204 -12.37 -0.62 15.86
CA GLN A 204 -12.66 0.13 17.08
C GLN A 204 -13.30 -0.72 18.16
N ASN A 205 -14.07 -1.73 17.79
CA ASN A 205 -14.75 -2.64 18.72
C ASN A 205 -13.84 -3.77 19.24
N VAL A 206 -12.62 -3.91 18.70
CA VAL A 206 -11.67 -4.92 19.16
C VAL A 206 -11.22 -4.59 20.58
N GLN A 207 -11.28 -5.57 21.47
CA GLN A 207 -10.84 -5.41 22.86
C GLN A 207 -9.35 -5.00 22.95
N GLY A 208 -9.08 -3.90 23.65
CA GLY A 208 -7.71 -3.41 23.87
C GLY A 208 -7.13 -2.66 22.67
N VAL A 209 -7.98 -2.14 21.79
CA VAL A 209 -7.57 -1.22 20.75
C VAL A 209 -7.11 0.11 21.34
N LEU A 210 -6.03 0.65 20.82
CA LEU A 210 -5.57 2.00 21.08
C LEU A 210 -5.71 2.80 19.78
N LEU A 211 -6.59 3.78 19.78
CA LEU A 211 -6.73 4.71 18.65
C LEU A 211 -5.53 5.66 18.62
N LYS A 212 -5.18 6.15 17.45
CA LYS A 212 -4.06 7.08 17.25
C LYS A 212 -4.09 8.27 18.22
N ASN A 213 -5.28 8.81 18.50
CA ASN A 213 -5.46 9.95 19.41
C ASN A 213 -5.14 9.63 20.88
N ALA A 214 -5.11 8.35 21.25
CA ALA A 214 -4.83 7.88 22.60
C ALA A 214 -3.35 7.49 22.79
N TYR A 215 -2.52 7.65 21.79
CA TYR A 215 -1.09 7.36 21.93
C TYR A 215 -0.41 8.38 22.83
N PRO A 216 0.52 7.94 23.68
CA PRO A 216 1.24 8.83 24.59
C PRO A 216 2.06 9.89 23.87
N ASP A 217 2.70 9.52 22.78
CA ASP A 217 3.45 10.42 21.91
C ASP A 217 2.93 10.29 20.47
N GLN A 218 2.64 11.44 19.85
CA GLN A 218 2.15 11.53 18.48
C GLN A 218 3.21 12.03 17.50
N ASN A 219 4.42 12.36 17.99
CA ASN A 219 5.52 12.77 17.14
C ASN A 219 6.05 11.59 16.32
N GLY A 220 6.23 11.78 15.03
CA GLY A 220 6.73 10.75 14.14
C GLY A 220 5.71 9.68 13.72
N LEU A 221 4.45 9.80 14.14
CA LEU A 221 3.38 8.91 13.67
C LEU A 221 3.00 9.25 12.22
N ARG A 222 2.76 8.20 11.44
CA ARG A 222 2.28 8.39 10.07
C ARG A 222 0.82 8.84 10.04
N PRO A 223 0.44 9.73 9.11
CA PRO A 223 -0.94 10.20 9.00
C PRO A 223 -1.92 9.07 8.70
N GLU A 224 -1.50 8.05 7.95
CA GLU A 224 -2.32 6.91 7.52
C GLU A 224 -2.56 5.87 8.60
N GLU A 225 -1.85 5.96 9.73
CA GLU A 225 -2.04 5.07 10.88
C GLU A 225 -3.37 5.37 11.57
N TYR A 226 -4.15 4.34 11.84
CA TYR A 226 -5.47 4.45 12.43
C TYR A 226 -5.50 4.04 13.91
N CYS A 227 -5.01 2.84 14.20
CA CYS A 227 -5.02 2.29 15.55
C CYS A 227 -3.90 1.26 15.75
N SER A 228 -3.68 0.86 16.98
CA SER A 228 -2.86 -0.30 17.30
C SER A 228 -3.62 -1.30 18.15
N VAL A 229 -3.37 -2.58 17.90
CA VAL A 229 -3.91 -3.70 18.67
C VAL A 229 -2.79 -4.70 18.90
N SER A 230 -2.49 -5.04 20.15
CA SER A 230 -1.34 -5.88 20.49
C SER A 230 -0.03 -5.30 19.96
N ARG A 231 0.70 -6.03 19.14
CA ARG A 231 1.92 -5.60 18.45
C ARG A 231 1.68 -5.18 17.00
N PHE A 232 0.43 -4.98 16.57
CA PHE A 232 0.11 -4.54 15.23
C PHE A 232 -0.30 -3.08 15.21
N ARG A 233 0.23 -2.34 14.23
CA ARG A 233 -0.27 -1.02 13.87
C ARG A 233 -1.01 -1.11 12.55
N PHE A 234 -2.24 -0.64 12.56
CA PHE A 234 -3.15 -0.71 11.43
C PHE A 234 -3.10 0.59 10.63
N PHE A 235 -2.76 0.42 9.36
CA PHE A 235 -2.80 1.48 8.34
C PHE A 235 -4.01 1.26 7.46
N VAL A 236 -4.74 2.32 7.15
CA VAL A 236 -6.05 2.22 6.52
C VAL A 236 -6.09 2.93 5.18
N SER A 237 -6.60 2.24 4.16
CA SER A 237 -6.82 2.78 2.81
C SER A 237 -8.15 2.28 2.25
N SER A 238 -8.84 3.15 1.51
CA SER A 238 -10.08 2.78 0.78
C SER A 238 -9.85 1.81 -0.38
N LYS A 239 -8.59 1.61 -0.79
CA LYS A 239 -8.20 0.71 -1.89
C LYS A 239 -7.54 -0.58 -1.42
N ALA A 240 -7.51 -0.85 -0.10
CA ALA A 240 -7.05 -2.14 0.39
C ALA A 240 -7.90 -3.29 -0.19
N ALA A 241 -7.26 -4.45 -0.35
CA ALA A 241 -7.84 -5.57 -1.08
C ALA A 241 -9.08 -6.14 -0.39
N TYR A 242 -10.07 -6.52 -1.18
CA TYR A 242 -11.25 -7.26 -0.75
C TYR A 242 -11.74 -8.18 -1.87
N ILE A 243 -12.46 -9.23 -1.50
CA ILE A 243 -13.09 -10.18 -2.43
C ILE A 243 -14.60 -9.90 -2.36
N PRO A 244 -15.21 -9.44 -3.47
CA PRO A 244 -16.62 -9.10 -3.47
C PRO A 244 -17.51 -10.33 -3.27
N ASN A 245 -18.55 -10.20 -2.45
CA ASN A 245 -19.59 -11.21 -2.22
C ASN A 245 -19.07 -12.61 -1.86
N ALA A 246 -17.90 -12.70 -1.22
CA ALA A 246 -17.25 -13.99 -0.94
C ALA A 246 -17.63 -14.61 0.40
N ALA A 247 -18.29 -13.87 1.28
CA ALA A 247 -18.79 -14.41 2.53
C ALA A 247 -20.10 -15.22 2.32
N SER A 248 -20.38 -16.14 3.24
CA SER A 248 -21.57 -16.98 3.18
C SER A 248 -22.90 -16.22 3.25
N ASN A 249 -22.89 -14.99 3.77
CA ASN A 249 -24.03 -14.08 3.78
C ASN A 249 -24.08 -13.13 2.57
N GLY A 250 -23.17 -13.29 1.58
CA GLY A 250 -23.08 -12.44 0.41
C GLY A 250 -22.39 -11.08 0.64
N THR A 251 -21.76 -10.86 1.79
CA THR A 251 -20.96 -9.66 2.04
C THR A 251 -19.54 -9.79 1.48
N ASN A 252 -18.83 -8.66 1.41
CA ASN A 252 -17.44 -8.62 0.99
C ASN A 252 -16.52 -9.21 2.05
N VAL A 253 -15.50 -9.92 1.60
CA VAL A 253 -14.42 -10.40 2.46
C VAL A 253 -13.22 -9.49 2.27
N TYR A 254 -12.78 -8.86 3.35
CA TYR A 254 -11.64 -7.96 3.38
C TYR A 254 -10.40 -8.74 3.78
N THR A 255 -9.33 -8.56 3.02
CA THR A 255 -8.03 -9.19 3.28
C THR A 255 -7.12 -8.20 4.00
N VAL A 256 -6.62 -8.59 5.16
CA VAL A 256 -5.76 -7.78 6.00
C VAL A 256 -4.38 -8.46 6.08
N PRO A 257 -3.43 -8.12 5.21
CA PRO A 257 -2.07 -8.61 5.32
C PRO A 257 -1.38 -7.99 6.53
N MET A 258 -0.65 -8.82 7.27
CA MET A 258 0.11 -8.48 8.46
C MET A 258 1.53 -9.00 8.32
N TYR A 259 2.54 -8.13 8.47
CA TYR A 259 3.92 -8.50 8.18
C TYR A 259 4.95 -7.73 9.01
N GLY A 260 6.12 -8.31 9.06
CA GLY A 260 7.31 -7.73 9.69
C GLY A 260 8.32 -7.19 8.71
N LEU A 261 9.48 -6.82 9.22
CA LEU A 261 10.60 -6.31 8.45
C LEU A 261 11.10 -7.37 7.47
N GLU A 262 11.51 -6.95 6.27
CA GLU A 262 12.07 -7.83 5.22
C GLU A 262 11.10 -8.93 4.73
N ALA A 263 9.80 -8.77 4.94
CA ALA A 263 8.81 -9.74 4.47
C ALA A 263 8.49 -9.60 2.98
N ALA A 264 8.58 -8.40 2.44
CA ALA A 264 8.33 -8.09 1.03
C ALA A 264 9.37 -7.12 0.48
N ALA A 265 9.68 -7.23 -0.79
CA ALA A 265 10.60 -6.34 -1.49
C ALA A 265 9.94 -5.66 -2.69
N LYS A 266 10.31 -4.40 -2.85
CA LYS A 266 10.04 -3.58 -4.02
C LYS A 266 11.35 -3.33 -4.76
N VAL A 267 11.35 -3.56 -6.06
CA VAL A 267 12.52 -3.36 -6.91
C VAL A 267 12.26 -2.22 -7.87
N GLU A 268 13.06 -1.18 -7.81
CA GLU A 268 13.00 -0.05 -8.74
C GLU A 268 14.15 -0.13 -9.74
N GLN A 269 13.87 0.21 -10.99
CA GLN A 269 14.89 0.31 -12.03
C GLN A 269 15.59 1.66 -11.93
N ASN A 270 16.92 1.68 -11.78
CA ASN A 270 17.71 2.89 -11.84
C ASN A 270 17.39 3.68 -13.12
N ASN A 271 17.16 4.99 -12.98
CA ASN A 271 16.77 5.92 -14.04
C ASN A 271 15.37 5.70 -14.65
N TYR A 272 14.55 4.78 -14.11
CA TYR A 272 13.21 4.48 -14.62
C TYR A 272 12.13 4.45 -13.52
N THR A 273 12.41 5.06 -12.37
CA THR A 273 11.50 5.12 -11.22
C THR A 273 10.25 5.93 -11.52
N ALA A 274 10.41 7.05 -12.21
CA ALA A 274 9.32 7.90 -12.66
C ALA A 274 9.77 8.73 -13.88
N VAL A 275 9.27 8.40 -15.05
CA VAL A 275 9.54 9.15 -16.27
C VAL A 275 8.26 9.80 -16.74
N LEU A 276 8.20 11.11 -16.64
CA LEU A 276 7.14 11.94 -17.22
C LEU A 276 7.69 12.59 -18.50
N GLY A 277 6.91 12.58 -19.56
CA GLY A 277 7.34 13.17 -20.80
C GLY A 277 6.20 13.78 -21.60
N TYR A 278 6.57 14.72 -22.42
CA TYR A 278 5.69 15.37 -23.40
C TYR A 278 6.19 15.08 -24.79
N ARG A 279 5.28 14.63 -25.64
CA ARG A 279 5.51 14.47 -27.08
C ARG A 279 4.72 15.54 -27.82
N PRO A 280 5.38 16.43 -28.54
CA PRO A 280 4.71 17.47 -29.31
C PRO A 280 3.83 16.84 -30.41
N PRO A 281 2.93 17.61 -31.02
CA PRO A 281 2.09 17.15 -32.11
C PRO A 281 2.91 16.45 -33.19
N TYR A 282 2.48 15.26 -33.56
CA TYR A 282 3.14 14.47 -34.61
C TYR A 282 2.12 14.00 -35.63
N VAL A 283 2.62 13.70 -36.81
CA VAL A 283 1.80 13.37 -37.98
C VAL A 283 1.22 11.97 -37.82
N VAL A 284 0.01 11.87 -37.26
CA VAL A 284 -0.89 10.71 -37.43
C VAL A 284 -1.96 11.05 -38.48
N SER A 285 -2.22 12.34 -38.68
CA SER A 285 -3.08 12.88 -39.74
C SER A 285 -2.34 14.03 -40.40
N SER A 286 -2.75 14.43 -41.59
CA SER A 286 -2.12 15.49 -42.36
C SER A 286 -1.97 16.84 -41.66
N VAL A 287 -2.61 17.05 -40.48
CA VAL A 287 -2.69 18.32 -39.74
C VAL A 287 -2.03 18.27 -38.36
N ALA A 288 -1.53 17.11 -37.91
CA ALA A 288 -0.75 16.96 -36.66
C ALA A 288 -1.33 17.70 -35.43
N GLN A 289 -2.63 17.52 -35.11
CA GLN A 289 -3.35 18.29 -34.10
C GLN A 289 -3.19 17.78 -32.65
N ASN A 290 -2.64 16.59 -32.45
CA ASN A 290 -2.64 15.93 -31.13
C ASN A 290 -1.23 15.86 -30.54
N SER A 291 -1.10 16.36 -29.31
CA SER A 291 0.06 16.17 -28.44
C SER A 291 -0.19 15.04 -27.44
N GLN A 292 0.86 14.48 -26.88
CA GLN A 292 0.76 13.39 -25.91
C GLN A 292 1.60 13.70 -24.67
N LEU A 293 0.96 13.55 -23.52
CA LEU A 293 1.62 13.45 -22.21
C LEU A 293 1.68 11.99 -21.81
N TYR A 294 2.80 11.54 -21.30
CA TYR A 294 2.92 10.18 -20.81
C TYR A 294 3.67 10.10 -19.49
N ALA A 295 3.28 9.11 -18.70
CA ALA A 295 3.99 8.69 -17.50
C ALA A 295 4.36 7.22 -17.66
N LYS A 296 5.56 6.84 -17.29
CA LYS A 296 6.02 5.44 -17.24
C LYS A 296 6.97 5.21 -16.09
N PHE A 297 6.94 4.00 -15.55
CA PHE A 297 7.85 3.56 -14.50
C PHE A 297 8.08 2.05 -14.62
N ALA A 298 9.17 1.59 -14.04
CA ALA A 298 9.52 0.18 -13.99
C ALA A 298 9.60 -0.27 -12.54
N ILE A 299 8.85 -1.32 -12.20
CA ILE A 299 8.79 -1.87 -10.86
C ILE A 299 8.81 -3.40 -10.90
N GLY A 300 9.60 -3.98 -10.03
CA GLY A 300 9.55 -5.39 -9.64
C GLY A 300 9.03 -5.52 -8.21
N ARG A 301 8.45 -6.67 -7.89
CA ARG A 301 7.93 -6.95 -6.56
C ARG A 301 8.01 -8.43 -6.26
N ALA A 302 8.32 -8.77 -5.01
CA ALA A 302 8.35 -10.15 -4.53
C ALA A 302 8.09 -10.22 -3.03
N ILE A 303 7.57 -11.35 -2.56
CA ILE A 303 7.60 -11.70 -1.14
C ILE A 303 8.97 -12.32 -0.86
N THR A 304 9.73 -11.72 0.02
CA THR A 304 11.10 -12.16 0.39
C THR A 304 11.08 -13.24 1.44
N ASN A 305 10.15 -13.17 2.38
CA ASN A 305 10.00 -14.18 3.41
C ASN A 305 8.52 -14.50 3.68
N GLN A 306 8.07 -15.64 3.18
CA GLN A 306 6.68 -16.09 3.35
C GLN A 306 6.32 -16.37 4.81
N ASN A 307 7.30 -16.69 5.66
CA ASN A 307 7.06 -16.98 7.08
C ASN A 307 6.90 -15.70 7.92
N TRP A 308 7.32 -14.55 7.41
CA TRP A 308 7.23 -13.26 8.10
C TRP A 308 6.04 -12.41 7.65
N ILE A 309 5.16 -13.00 6.86
CA ILE A 309 3.91 -12.39 6.41
C ILE A 309 2.78 -13.40 6.55
N SER A 310 1.67 -12.96 7.10
CA SER A 310 0.42 -13.71 7.18
C SER A 310 -0.72 -12.71 7.17
N GLY A 311 -1.96 -13.16 7.04
CA GLY A 311 -3.07 -12.22 7.01
C GLY A 311 -4.37 -12.82 7.51
N LEU A 312 -5.34 -11.94 7.70
CA LEU A 312 -6.71 -12.28 8.08
C LEU A 312 -7.67 -12.00 6.94
N ASN A 313 -8.62 -12.89 6.75
CA ASN A 313 -9.83 -12.63 6.01
C ASN A 313 -10.95 -12.32 7.01
N CYS A 314 -11.56 -11.16 6.88
CA CYS A 314 -12.65 -10.75 7.75
C CYS A 314 -13.82 -10.17 6.95
N THR A 315 -15.00 -10.14 7.56
CA THR A 315 -16.19 -9.44 7.07
C THR A 315 -16.49 -8.27 7.98
N THR A 316 -17.28 -7.32 7.49
CA THR A 316 -17.80 -6.24 8.31
C THR A 316 -18.99 -6.70 9.12
N ARG A 317 -19.15 -6.15 10.31
CA ARG A 317 -20.36 -6.28 11.11
C ARG A 317 -21.50 -5.57 10.38
N MET A 318 -22.60 -6.27 10.17
CA MET A 318 -23.83 -5.69 9.66
C MET A 318 -24.57 -4.90 10.74
#